data_46d90061bca6bb955d9d0ec827cc4970
#
_entry.id   46d90061bca6bb955d9d0ec827cc4970
#
_cell.length_a   1.000
_cell.length_b   1.000
_cell.length_c   1.000
_cell.angle_alpha   90.00
_cell.angle_beta   90.00
_cell.angle_gamma   90.00
#
_symmetry.space_group_name_H-M   'P 1'
#
loop_
_entity.id
_entity.type
_entity.pdbx_description
1 polymer ?
#
loop_
_entity_poly.entity_id
_entity_poly.type
_entity_poly.pdbx_seq_one_letter_code
_entity_poly.pdbx_strand_id
1 'polypeptide(L)'
;MLRCVLRDINGRKIAVPELLSLKVDIDEGVPADSLYATFAYAPTEQLTEIALYEENVPLFIGVIDEEEHERNELGEYLKISARSLAAHLLDNEAEPCAYDHPSLSLIYERYVKPFGIKMEDRADAVFFGEQSVMKGYSCWRVLKNFCTACYSAVPRISSVGVLYPEGILNDGEIVFGGDGVRYTQISEVKKRCEEISTVYVKASNAGNYTLPIDNLSANARGIRRVRYLNAMLTESPLRCADAMIRNGDKKSYEIHLSCPSCLFGKEGYRAVVRDTLLGEKEDMYISAVHYRMTSDGEYSNVILKRRQKHVDQ
;
A
#
# COMPACT_ATOMS: atom_id res chain seq x y z
N MET A 1 21.57 8.52 -7.80
CA MET A 1 21.16 8.38 -9.21
C MET A 1 20.34 7.12 -9.36
N LEU A 2 19.13 7.21 -9.91
CA LEU A 2 18.28 6.04 -10.13
C LEU A 2 18.87 5.13 -11.20
N ARG A 3 18.93 3.84 -10.89
CA ARG A 3 19.40 2.79 -11.82
C ARG A 3 18.27 1.78 -12.00
N CYS A 4 17.92 1.52 -13.27
CA CYS A 4 16.98 0.49 -13.65
C CYS A 4 17.71 -0.83 -13.96
N VAL A 5 17.09 -1.95 -13.65
CA VAL A 5 17.55 -3.30 -14.01
C VAL A 5 16.36 -4.06 -14.57
N LEU A 6 16.51 -4.57 -15.80
CA LEU A 6 15.54 -5.48 -16.43
C LEU A 6 16.06 -6.91 -16.34
N ARG A 7 15.15 -7.88 -16.24
CA ARG A 7 15.47 -9.31 -16.28
C ARG A 7 14.61 -10.04 -17.29
N ASP A 8 15.23 -11.02 -17.95
CA ASP A 8 14.54 -11.94 -18.83
C ASP A 8 13.85 -13.09 -18.07
N ILE A 9 13.14 -13.95 -18.80
CA ILE A 9 12.44 -15.14 -18.27
C ILE A 9 13.39 -16.13 -17.55
N ASN A 10 14.70 -16.05 -17.79
CA ASN A 10 15.71 -16.88 -17.14
C ASN A 10 16.33 -16.17 -15.93
N GLY A 11 15.83 -15.00 -15.54
CA GLY A 11 16.36 -14.16 -14.46
C GLY A 11 17.68 -13.46 -14.78
N ARG A 12 18.14 -13.47 -16.06
CA ARG A 12 19.37 -12.81 -16.48
C ARG A 12 19.14 -11.32 -16.58
N LYS A 13 20.12 -10.54 -16.14
CA LYS A 13 20.10 -9.09 -16.31
C LYS A 13 20.31 -8.74 -17.80
N ILE A 14 19.40 -7.95 -18.31
CA ILE A 14 19.45 -7.42 -19.67
C ILE A 14 20.07 -6.02 -19.62
N ALA A 15 20.85 -5.69 -20.65
CA ALA A 15 21.38 -4.33 -20.82
C ALA A 15 20.21 -3.35 -20.93
N VAL A 16 20.14 -2.40 -19.99
CA VAL A 16 19.02 -1.45 -19.92
C VAL A 16 19.28 -0.33 -20.93
N PRO A 17 18.35 -0.07 -21.86
CA PRO A 17 18.39 1.09 -22.72
C PRO A 17 18.27 2.39 -21.91
N GLU A 18 18.48 3.53 -22.55
CA GLU A 18 18.31 4.83 -21.92
C GLU A 18 16.86 5.01 -21.43
N LEU A 19 16.70 5.32 -20.15
CA LEU A 19 15.39 5.58 -19.54
C LEU A 19 14.97 7.02 -19.85
N LEU A 20 13.91 7.18 -20.62
CA LEU A 20 13.39 8.49 -21.06
C LEU A 20 12.36 9.06 -20.10
N SER A 21 11.51 8.21 -19.55
CA SER A 21 10.52 8.63 -18.54
C SER A 21 10.23 7.52 -17.55
N LEU A 22 9.88 7.92 -16.35
CA LEU A 22 9.53 7.01 -15.26
C LEU A 22 8.37 7.60 -14.47
N LYS A 23 7.37 6.77 -14.20
CA LYS A 23 6.28 7.04 -13.28
C LYS A 23 6.20 5.89 -12.30
N VAL A 24 6.18 6.18 -10.99
CA VAL A 24 5.99 5.19 -9.93
C VAL A 24 4.91 5.70 -9.00
N ASP A 25 3.88 4.89 -8.80
CA ASP A 25 2.79 5.21 -7.89
C ASP A 25 2.82 4.20 -6.73
N ILE A 26 3.15 4.68 -5.53
CA ILE A 26 3.15 3.93 -4.27
C ILE A 26 2.04 4.50 -3.41
N ASP A 27 1.08 3.68 -3.02
CA ASP A 27 -0.06 4.11 -2.20
C ASP A 27 -0.48 2.99 -1.25
N GLU A 28 -0.56 3.28 0.05
CA GLU A 28 -1.03 2.32 1.06
C GLU A 28 -2.48 1.84 0.81
N GLY A 29 -3.26 2.60 0.05
CA GLY A 29 -4.65 2.27 -0.28
C GLY A 29 -4.81 1.15 -1.29
N VAL A 30 -3.74 0.78 -2.01
CA VAL A 30 -3.74 -0.30 -3.00
C VAL A 30 -2.74 -1.39 -2.62
N PRO A 31 -3.06 -2.67 -2.85
CA PRO A 31 -2.17 -3.77 -2.46
C PRO A 31 -0.84 -3.79 -3.22
N ALA A 32 -0.87 -3.48 -4.51
CA ALA A 32 0.29 -3.50 -5.39
C ALA A 32 0.58 -2.10 -5.94
N ASP A 33 1.83 -1.67 -5.81
CA ASP A 33 2.33 -0.44 -6.41
C ASP A 33 2.50 -0.60 -7.92
N SER A 34 2.45 0.50 -8.67
CA SER A 34 2.62 0.47 -10.12
C SER A 34 3.82 1.28 -10.59
N LEU A 35 4.39 0.84 -11.70
CA LEU A 35 5.50 1.48 -12.37
C LEU A 35 5.21 1.52 -13.87
N TYR A 36 5.49 2.68 -14.49
CA TYR A 36 5.49 2.86 -15.94
C TYR A 36 6.82 3.46 -16.34
N ALA A 37 7.51 2.84 -17.28
CA ALA A 37 8.80 3.28 -17.78
C ALA A 37 8.83 3.31 -19.31
N THR A 38 9.47 4.32 -19.88
CA THR A 38 9.72 4.41 -21.33
C THR A 38 11.21 4.45 -21.57
N PHE A 39 11.70 3.59 -22.47
CA PHE A 39 13.10 3.47 -22.85
C PHE A 39 13.30 3.82 -24.33
N ALA A 40 14.48 4.35 -24.67
CA ALA A 40 14.84 4.79 -26.02
C ALA A 40 15.06 3.66 -27.05
N TYR A 41 15.02 2.41 -26.61
CA TYR A 41 15.27 1.24 -27.46
C TYR A 41 14.66 0.00 -26.81
N ALA A 42 14.26 -0.98 -27.61
CA ALA A 42 13.71 -2.24 -27.13
C ALA A 42 14.73 -3.38 -27.24
N PRO A 43 15.05 -4.10 -26.16
CA PRO A 43 15.77 -5.35 -26.23
C PRO A 43 14.93 -6.42 -26.97
N THR A 44 15.58 -7.43 -27.48
CA THR A 44 14.91 -8.55 -28.20
C THR A 44 14.48 -9.66 -27.23
N GLU A 45 14.94 -9.64 -26.00
CA GLU A 45 14.64 -10.62 -24.95
C GLU A 45 13.25 -10.39 -24.38
N GLN A 46 12.55 -11.46 -24.04
CA GLN A 46 11.31 -11.38 -23.28
C GLN A 46 11.59 -11.00 -21.83
N LEU A 47 11.06 -9.86 -21.41
CA LEU A 47 11.27 -9.32 -20.08
C LEU A 47 10.23 -9.84 -19.09
N THR A 48 10.61 -10.03 -17.83
CA THR A 48 9.68 -10.49 -16.78
C THR A 48 9.71 -9.65 -15.51
N GLU A 49 10.86 -9.04 -15.21
CA GLU A 49 11.02 -8.24 -14.00
C GLU A 49 11.69 -6.89 -14.30
N ILE A 50 11.27 -5.88 -13.54
CA ILE A 50 11.90 -4.58 -13.47
C ILE A 50 12.23 -4.23 -12.02
N ALA A 51 13.44 -3.71 -11.79
CA ALA A 51 13.83 -3.21 -10.48
C ALA A 51 14.49 -1.84 -10.58
N LEU A 52 14.17 -0.97 -9.63
CA LEU A 52 14.79 0.35 -9.48
C LEU A 52 15.65 0.38 -8.23
N TYR A 53 16.81 1.00 -8.35
CA TYR A 53 17.78 1.18 -7.27
C TYR A 53 18.21 2.65 -7.18
N GLU A 54 18.39 3.13 -5.97
CA GLU A 54 19.19 4.31 -5.72
C GLU A 54 20.55 3.85 -5.19
N GLU A 55 21.60 4.11 -5.94
CA GLU A 55 22.92 3.50 -5.70
C GLU A 55 22.83 1.96 -5.68
N ASN A 56 22.82 1.34 -4.50
CA ASN A 56 22.68 -0.11 -4.31
C ASN A 56 21.44 -0.49 -3.48
N VAL A 57 20.64 0.49 -3.05
CA VAL A 57 19.43 0.27 -2.28
C VAL A 57 18.26 0.05 -3.24
N PRO A 58 17.55 -1.08 -3.16
CA PRO A 58 16.36 -1.29 -3.96
C PRO A 58 15.24 -0.35 -3.50
N LEU A 59 14.58 0.31 -4.45
CA LEU A 59 13.43 1.17 -4.20
C LEU A 59 12.13 0.55 -4.74
N PHE A 60 12.24 -0.25 -5.80
CA PHE A 60 11.11 -0.96 -6.40
C PHE A 60 11.58 -2.29 -6.99
N ILE A 61 10.80 -3.34 -6.79
CA ILE A 61 10.96 -4.65 -7.44
C ILE A 61 9.57 -5.07 -7.91
N GLY A 62 9.43 -5.31 -9.20
CA GLY A 62 8.13 -5.62 -9.76
C GLY A 62 8.16 -6.58 -10.93
N VAL A 63 6.98 -7.11 -11.20
CA VAL A 63 6.67 -7.99 -12.32
C VAL A 63 6.19 -7.13 -13.48
N ILE A 64 6.70 -7.38 -14.66
CA ILE A 64 6.25 -6.71 -15.88
C ILE A 64 4.93 -7.34 -16.31
N ASP A 65 3.87 -6.53 -16.35
CA ASP A 65 2.54 -6.95 -16.79
C ASP A 65 2.37 -6.77 -18.30
N GLU A 66 3.02 -5.71 -18.85
CA GLU A 66 2.84 -5.34 -20.27
C GLU A 66 4.12 -4.73 -20.84
N GLU A 67 4.46 -5.14 -22.05
CA GLU A 67 5.52 -4.59 -22.88
C GLU A 67 4.91 -4.08 -24.19
N GLU A 68 5.07 -2.78 -24.46
CA GLU A 68 4.66 -2.16 -25.73
C GLU A 68 5.91 -1.72 -26.52
N HIS A 69 6.09 -2.27 -27.70
CA HIS A 69 7.12 -1.86 -28.64
C HIS A 69 6.52 -0.86 -29.64
N GLU A 70 6.93 0.40 -29.54
CA GLU A 70 6.46 1.47 -30.40
C GLU A 70 7.57 1.93 -31.33
N ARG A 71 7.21 2.20 -32.58
CA ARG A 71 8.06 2.86 -33.56
C ARG A 71 7.31 4.01 -34.19
N ASN A 72 7.86 5.19 -34.15
CA ASN A 72 7.31 6.39 -34.76
C ASN A 72 8.41 7.20 -35.46
N GLU A 73 8.08 8.42 -35.92
CA GLU A 73 9.03 9.29 -36.65
C GLU A 73 10.22 9.73 -35.76
N LEU A 74 10.11 9.69 -34.44
CA LEU A 74 11.13 10.08 -33.48
C LEU A 74 12.05 8.93 -33.08
N GLY A 75 11.68 7.67 -33.36
CA GLY A 75 12.50 6.52 -33.04
C GLY A 75 11.71 5.28 -32.60
N GLU A 76 12.45 4.37 -31.97
CA GLU A 76 11.92 3.14 -31.38
C GLU A 76 11.90 3.28 -29.86
N TYR A 77 10.83 2.82 -29.23
CA TYR A 77 10.59 2.93 -27.79
C TYR A 77 10.12 1.59 -27.24
N LEU A 78 10.58 1.27 -26.03
CA LEU A 78 9.98 0.24 -25.19
C LEU A 78 9.23 0.93 -24.06
N LYS A 79 7.93 0.65 -23.92
CA LYS A 79 7.13 1.06 -22.77
C LYS A 79 6.85 -0.18 -21.92
N ILE A 80 7.06 -0.06 -20.64
CA ILE A 80 6.82 -1.13 -19.66
C ILE A 80 5.79 -0.65 -18.66
N SER A 81 4.78 -1.49 -18.42
CA SER A 81 3.88 -1.41 -17.29
C SER A 81 4.18 -2.56 -16.34
N ALA A 82 4.39 -2.25 -15.06
CA ALA A 82 4.74 -3.23 -14.06
C ALA A 82 4.04 -2.95 -12.73
N ARG A 83 3.82 -4.01 -11.96
CA ARG A 83 3.33 -3.92 -10.57
C ARG A 83 4.34 -4.53 -9.60
N SER A 84 4.35 -4.07 -8.35
CA SER A 84 5.16 -4.67 -7.29
C SER A 84 4.80 -6.14 -7.06
N LEU A 85 5.66 -6.90 -6.36
CA LEU A 85 5.47 -8.36 -6.13
C LEU A 85 4.11 -8.71 -5.50
N ALA A 86 3.44 -7.77 -4.85
CA ALA A 86 2.09 -7.96 -4.33
C ALA A 86 1.05 -8.31 -5.42
N ALA A 87 1.33 -8.00 -6.70
CA ALA A 87 0.51 -8.40 -7.84
C ALA A 87 0.28 -9.92 -7.87
N HIS A 88 1.30 -10.70 -7.58
CA HIS A 88 1.15 -12.15 -7.51
C HIS A 88 0.07 -12.62 -6.54
N LEU A 89 -0.10 -11.92 -5.40
CA LEU A 89 -1.13 -12.30 -4.43
C LEU A 89 -2.53 -11.91 -4.89
N LEU A 90 -2.66 -10.90 -5.75
CA LEU A 90 -3.94 -10.48 -6.33
C LEU A 90 -4.39 -11.42 -7.44
N ASP A 91 -3.44 -11.81 -8.28
CA ASP A 91 -3.70 -12.55 -9.52
C ASP A 91 -3.83 -14.06 -9.30
N ASN A 92 -3.31 -14.59 -8.18
CA ASN A 92 -3.37 -16.01 -7.87
C ASN A 92 -4.52 -16.34 -6.93
N GLU A 93 -5.32 -17.33 -7.33
CA GLU A 93 -6.38 -17.91 -6.51
C GLU A 93 -5.79 -18.80 -5.42
N ALA A 94 -6.31 -18.67 -4.21
CA ALA A 94 -5.97 -19.51 -3.09
C ALA A 94 -6.75 -20.83 -3.14
N GLU A 95 -6.11 -21.95 -2.79
CA GLU A 95 -6.78 -23.25 -2.71
C GLU A 95 -7.85 -23.23 -1.61
N PRO A 96 -9.11 -23.62 -1.91
CA PRO A 96 -10.18 -23.64 -0.92
C PRO A 96 -9.88 -24.64 0.19
N CYS A 97 -9.94 -24.16 1.43
CA CYS A 97 -9.73 -24.98 2.63
C CYS A 97 -10.25 -24.25 3.88
N ALA A 98 -10.19 -24.89 5.02
CA ALA A 98 -10.45 -24.29 6.32
C ALA A 98 -9.25 -24.52 7.24
N TYR A 99 -8.91 -23.53 8.03
CA TYR A 99 -7.89 -23.57 9.05
C TYR A 99 -8.52 -23.40 10.41
N ASP A 100 -8.16 -24.25 11.34
CA ASP A 100 -8.44 -24.07 12.74
C ASP A 100 -7.22 -23.46 13.44
N HIS A 101 -7.40 -22.32 14.09
CA HIS A 101 -6.35 -21.56 14.78
C HIS A 101 -5.09 -21.30 13.91
N PRO A 102 -5.24 -20.71 12.70
CA PRO A 102 -4.08 -20.45 11.85
C PRO A 102 -3.12 -19.42 12.48
N SER A 103 -1.82 -19.64 12.23
CA SER A 103 -0.79 -18.67 12.59
C SER A 103 -0.42 -17.78 11.40
N LEU A 104 0.20 -16.62 11.68
CA LEU A 104 0.76 -15.75 10.65
C LEU A 104 1.81 -16.50 9.81
N SER A 105 2.66 -17.29 10.46
CA SER A 105 3.67 -18.10 9.78
C SER A 105 3.05 -19.08 8.79
N LEU A 106 1.95 -19.75 9.15
CA LEU A 106 1.23 -20.66 8.25
C LEU A 106 0.69 -19.91 7.01
N ILE A 107 0.03 -18.77 7.22
CA ILE A 107 -0.52 -17.95 6.13
C ILE A 107 0.60 -17.42 5.24
N TYR A 108 1.71 -16.95 5.84
CA TYR A 108 2.87 -16.47 5.11
C TYR A 108 3.51 -17.55 4.25
N GLU A 109 3.85 -18.71 4.84
CA GLU A 109 4.52 -19.82 4.14
C GLU A 109 3.69 -20.33 2.96
N ARG A 110 2.35 -20.35 3.09
CA ARG A 110 1.48 -20.90 2.07
C ARG A 110 1.10 -19.89 0.97
N TYR A 111 0.85 -18.64 1.30
CA TYR A 111 0.24 -17.68 0.38
C TYR A 111 1.13 -16.50 -0.02
N VAL A 112 2.25 -16.28 0.66
CA VAL A 112 3.09 -15.09 0.44
C VAL A 112 4.51 -15.46 0.02
N LYS A 113 5.17 -16.30 0.78
CA LYS A 113 6.56 -16.73 0.56
C LYS A 113 6.83 -17.36 -0.81
N PRO A 114 5.91 -18.18 -1.42
CA PRO A 114 6.13 -18.76 -2.73
C PRO A 114 6.38 -17.73 -3.85
N PHE A 115 5.96 -16.49 -3.64
CA PHE A 115 6.14 -15.38 -4.58
C PHE A 115 7.38 -14.52 -4.30
N GLY A 116 8.31 -14.99 -3.46
CA GLY A 116 9.56 -14.29 -3.17
C GLY A 116 9.41 -13.08 -2.23
N ILE A 117 8.22 -12.87 -1.68
CA ILE A 117 7.94 -11.78 -0.74
C ILE A 117 8.50 -12.17 0.63
N LYS A 118 9.29 -11.28 1.23
CA LYS A 118 9.83 -11.46 2.59
C LYS A 118 8.82 -10.99 3.62
N MET A 119 8.98 -11.42 4.86
CA MET A 119 8.22 -10.90 5.99
C MET A 119 9.16 -10.16 6.94
N GLU A 120 8.69 -9.04 7.49
CA GLU A 120 9.36 -8.37 8.59
C GLU A 120 9.52 -9.32 9.78
N ASP A 121 10.68 -9.28 10.46
CA ASP A 121 10.92 -10.12 11.63
C ASP A 121 10.02 -9.67 12.80
N ARG A 122 9.17 -10.60 13.25
CA ARG A 122 8.18 -10.32 14.30
C ARG A 122 7.69 -11.61 14.95
N ALA A 123 7.05 -11.46 16.11
CA ALA A 123 6.40 -12.57 16.80
C ALA A 123 5.28 -13.20 15.95
N ASP A 124 5.18 -14.52 15.95
CA ASP A 124 4.11 -15.23 15.29
C ASP A 124 2.77 -15.01 16.02
N ALA A 125 1.76 -14.55 15.30
CA ALA A 125 0.43 -14.36 15.84
C ALA A 125 -0.47 -15.51 15.43
N VAL A 126 -1.35 -15.94 16.35
CA VAL A 126 -2.32 -16.99 16.09
C VAL A 126 -3.72 -16.38 16.16
N PHE A 127 -4.53 -16.64 15.15
CA PHE A 127 -5.95 -16.33 15.18
C PHE A 127 -6.69 -17.46 15.92
N PHE A 128 -7.34 -17.11 17.04
CA PHE A 128 -8.12 -18.08 17.83
C PHE A 128 -9.53 -18.24 17.26
N GLY A 129 -9.65 -18.95 16.16
CA GLY A 129 -10.89 -19.22 15.46
C GLY A 129 -10.64 -19.92 14.13
N GLU A 130 -11.72 -20.24 13.43
CA GLU A 130 -11.66 -20.83 12.10
C GLU A 130 -11.52 -19.75 11.02
N GLN A 131 -10.60 -19.92 10.10
CA GLN A 131 -10.49 -19.12 8.89
C GLN A 131 -10.80 -19.98 7.66
N SER A 132 -11.87 -19.65 6.97
CA SER A 132 -12.31 -20.33 5.76
C SER A 132 -11.76 -19.62 4.51
N VAL A 133 -11.14 -20.39 3.62
CA VAL A 133 -10.73 -19.97 2.28
C VAL A 133 -11.75 -20.50 1.28
N MET A 134 -12.58 -19.62 0.75
CA MET A 134 -13.62 -19.98 -0.20
C MET A 134 -13.09 -19.98 -1.63
N LYS A 135 -13.72 -20.76 -2.52
CA LYS A 135 -13.47 -20.72 -3.97
C LYS A 135 -13.56 -19.27 -4.48
N GLY A 136 -12.56 -18.86 -5.27
CA GLY A 136 -12.46 -17.50 -5.80
C GLY A 136 -11.79 -16.48 -4.87
N TYR A 137 -11.26 -16.91 -3.71
CA TYR A 137 -10.41 -16.03 -2.91
C TYR A 137 -9.03 -15.94 -3.53
N SER A 138 -8.51 -14.71 -3.69
CA SER A 138 -7.10 -14.51 -4.01
C SER A 138 -6.22 -14.74 -2.77
N CYS A 139 -4.95 -15.03 -2.98
CA CYS A 139 -3.96 -15.13 -1.88
C CYS A 139 -3.94 -13.84 -1.04
N TRP A 140 -4.08 -12.67 -1.69
CA TRP A 140 -4.22 -11.38 -1.00
C TRP A 140 -5.42 -11.35 -0.06
N ARG A 141 -6.57 -11.86 -0.51
CA ARG A 141 -7.79 -11.85 0.32
C ARG A 141 -7.62 -12.70 1.57
N VAL A 142 -6.97 -13.87 1.46
CA VAL A 142 -6.67 -14.74 2.61
C VAL A 142 -5.78 -14.02 3.61
N LEU A 143 -4.68 -13.44 3.15
CA LEU A 143 -3.76 -12.66 3.99
C LEU A 143 -4.47 -11.48 4.67
N LYS A 144 -5.24 -10.71 3.90
CA LYS A 144 -5.98 -9.55 4.41
C LYS A 144 -6.99 -9.94 5.49
N ASN A 145 -7.75 -11.02 5.27
CA ASN A 145 -8.71 -11.52 6.26
C ASN A 145 -8.01 -11.89 7.56
N PHE A 146 -6.91 -12.64 7.47
CA PHE A 146 -6.09 -12.99 8.62
C PHE A 146 -5.59 -11.76 9.38
N CYS A 147 -4.95 -10.82 8.69
CA CYS A 147 -4.41 -9.62 9.33
C CYS A 147 -5.51 -8.75 9.94
N THR A 148 -6.67 -8.64 9.28
CA THR A 148 -7.81 -7.91 9.86
C THR A 148 -8.33 -8.59 11.13
N ALA A 149 -8.40 -9.93 11.15
CA ALA A 149 -8.86 -10.69 12.30
C ALA A 149 -7.88 -10.62 13.49
N CYS A 150 -6.57 -10.66 13.24
CA CYS A 150 -5.55 -10.62 14.28
C CYS A 150 -5.20 -9.23 14.75
N TYR A 151 -5.13 -8.24 13.84
CA TYR A 151 -4.52 -6.93 14.11
C TYR A 151 -5.48 -5.75 13.92
N SER A 152 -6.73 -5.98 13.47
CA SER A 152 -7.64 -4.89 13.03
C SER A 152 -7.00 -3.98 11.97
N ALA A 153 -6.10 -4.51 11.16
CA ALA A 153 -5.30 -3.78 10.19
C ALA A 153 -5.37 -4.40 8.80
N VAL A 154 -5.09 -3.58 7.79
CA VAL A 154 -4.88 -4.05 6.42
C VAL A 154 -3.38 -4.23 6.21
N PRO A 155 -2.92 -5.43 5.79
CA PRO A 155 -1.50 -5.65 5.53
C PRO A 155 -1.00 -4.79 4.38
N ARG A 156 0.29 -4.54 4.35
CA ARG A 156 0.97 -3.85 3.26
C ARG A 156 2.19 -4.67 2.82
N ILE A 157 2.38 -4.78 1.51
CA ILE A 157 3.63 -5.25 0.93
C ILE A 157 4.33 -4.04 0.34
N SER A 158 5.55 -3.77 0.79
CA SER A 158 6.33 -2.65 0.28
C SER A 158 6.69 -2.83 -1.20
N SER A 159 7.04 -1.72 -1.85
CA SER A 159 7.53 -1.72 -3.24
C SER A 159 8.76 -2.62 -3.48
N VAL A 160 9.47 -3.01 -2.43
CA VAL A 160 10.61 -3.93 -2.49
C VAL A 160 10.29 -5.36 -2.03
N GLY A 161 9.01 -5.68 -1.85
CA GLY A 161 8.56 -7.04 -1.56
C GLY A 161 8.77 -7.49 -0.11
N VAL A 162 8.49 -6.62 0.86
CA VAL A 162 8.46 -6.96 2.29
C VAL A 162 7.03 -6.84 2.81
N LEU A 163 6.52 -7.89 3.45
CA LEU A 163 5.19 -7.91 4.09
C LEU A 163 5.24 -7.25 5.47
N TYR A 164 4.32 -6.32 5.69
CA TYR A 164 4.00 -5.66 6.95
C TYR A 164 2.54 -5.98 7.32
N PRO A 165 2.27 -6.90 8.22
CA PRO A 165 0.91 -7.36 8.54
C PRO A 165 -0.02 -6.28 9.12
N GLU A 166 0.54 -5.24 9.74
CA GLU A 166 -0.21 -4.12 10.33
C GLU A 166 -0.10 -2.81 9.53
N GLY A 167 0.50 -2.88 8.33
CA GLY A 167 0.83 -1.71 7.53
C GLY A 167 2.24 -1.19 7.78
N ILE A 168 2.76 -0.37 6.87
CA ILE A 168 4.11 0.18 6.98
C ILE A 168 4.10 1.37 7.93
N LEU A 169 4.91 1.29 8.99
CA LEU A 169 5.32 2.44 9.81
C LEU A 169 6.85 2.39 9.90
N ASN A 170 7.49 3.44 9.44
CA ASN A 170 8.95 3.56 9.43
C ASN A 170 9.40 4.56 10.49
N ASP A 171 10.55 4.34 11.12
CA ASP A 171 11.11 5.24 12.14
C ASP A 171 11.78 6.48 11.54
N GLY A 172 11.95 6.52 10.21
CA GLY A 172 12.47 7.68 9.51
C GLY A 172 11.54 8.88 9.64
N GLU A 173 12.11 10.09 9.68
CA GLU A 173 11.36 11.35 9.73
C GLU A 173 11.75 12.26 8.58
N ILE A 174 10.76 12.91 7.99
CA ILE A 174 10.93 13.94 6.95
C ILE A 174 10.19 15.20 7.38
N VAL A 175 10.89 16.32 7.35
CA VAL A 175 10.31 17.65 7.57
C VAL A 175 10.03 18.31 6.22
N PHE A 176 8.79 18.75 6.00
CA PHE A 176 8.38 19.50 4.82
C PHE A 176 8.22 20.98 5.18
N GLY A 177 8.87 21.86 4.41
CA GLY A 177 8.91 23.30 4.69
C GLY A 177 9.95 23.69 5.73
N GLY A 178 10.07 24.98 6.01
CA GLY A 178 11.18 25.53 6.81
C GLY A 178 12.52 25.24 6.13
N ASP A 179 13.45 24.65 6.86
CA ASP A 179 14.77 24.21 6.35
C ASP A 179 14.76 22.78 5.80
N GLY A 180 13.58 22.13 5.76
CA GLY A 180 13.41 20.76 5.28
C GLY A 180 13.16 20.66 3.78
N VAL A 181 12.42 19.61 3.38
CA VAL A 181 12.07 19.37 1.96
C VAL A 181 11.19 20.51 1.44
N ARG A 182 11.60 21.10 0.33
CA ARG A 182 10.84 22.14 -0.34
C ARG A 182 9.66 21.54 -1.11
N TYR A 183 8.57 22.30 -1.16
CA TYR A 183 7.40 21.99 -1.99
C TYR A 183 6.97 23.24 -2.79
N THR A 184 6.38 23.01 -3.94
CA THR A 184 5.82 24.07 -4.81
C THR A 184 4.35 24.28 -4.56
N GLN A 185 3.67 23.25 -4.04
CA GLN A 185 2.25 23.30 -3.72
C GLN A 185 1.97 22.49 -2.46
N ILE A 186 1.05 22.99 -1.62
CA ILE A 186 0.49 22.29 -0.47
C ILE A 186 -1.01 22.47 -0.44
N SER A 187 -1.75 21.41 -0.07
CA SER A 187 -3.18 21.48 0.17
C SER A 187 -3.61 20.58 1.33
N GLU A 188 -4.55 21.08 2.14
CA GLU A 188 -5.19 20.30 3.21
C GLU A 188 -6.56 19.82 2.72
N VAL A 189 -6.83 18.53 2.80
CA VAL A 189 -8.06 17.90 2.34
C VAL A 189 -8.78 17.23 3.49
N LYS A 190 -10.04 17.61 3.73
CA LYS A 190 -10.91 17.06 4.77
C LYS A 190 -12.10 16.36 4.13
N LYS A 191 -12.06 15.02 4.11
CA LYS A 191 -13.07 14.16 3.46
C LYS A 191 -14.04 13.61 4.52
N ARG A 192 -14.94 14.45 5.04
CA ARG A 192 -15.91 14.02 6.07
C ARG A 192 -16.78 12.84 5.64
N CYS A 193 -16.97 12.64 4.34
CA CYS A 193 -17.70 11.50 3.78
C CYS A 193 -16.99 10.16 3.98
N GLU A 194 -15.71 10.12 4.34
CA GLU A 194 -14.99 8.89 4.64
C GLU A 194 -15.17 8.44 6.09
N GLU A 195 -15.44 9.36 7.02
CA GLU A 195 -15.62 9.03 8.43
C GLU A 195 -16.87 8.18 8.65
N ILE A 196 -16.76 7.17 9.51
CA ILE A 196 -17.86 6.29 9.91
C ILE A 196 -18.17 6.58 11.36
N SER A 197 -19.44 6.90 11.66
CA SER A 197 -19.89 7.20 13.02
C SER A 197 -20.22 5.93 13.81
N THR A 198 -20.79 4.92 13.15
CA THR A 198 -21.23 3.68 13.82
C THR A 198 -21.19 2.51 12.83
N VAL A 199 -20.68 1.38 13.28
CA VAL A 199 -20.81 0.10 12.58
C VAL A 199 -21.72 -0.80 13.41
N TYR A 200 -22.87 -1.18 12.86
CA TYR A 200 -23.75 -2.17 13.48
C TYR A 200 -23.34 -3.57 13.07
N VAL A 201 -23.02 -4.40 14.05
CA VAL A 201 -22.62 -5.81 13.83
C VAL A 201 -23.80 -6.72 14.09
N LYS A 202 -24.01 -7.68 13.19
CA LYS A 202 -24.94 -8.79 13.38
C LYS A 202 -24.20 -9.93 14.09
N ALA A 203 -24.46 -10.12 15.37
CA ALA A 203 -23.70 -11.04 16.24
C ALA A 203 -24.07 -12.53 16.06
N SER A 204 -25.23 -12.86 15.45
CA SER A 204 -25.68 -14.24 15.23
C SER A 204 -26.52 -14.39 13.98
N ASN A 205 -26.67 -15.63 13.48
CA ASN A 205 -27.42 -15.95 12.27
C ASN A 205 -28.92 -15.58 12.33
N ALA A 206 -29.51 -15.61 13.51
CA ALA A 206 -30.93 -15.37 13.71
C ALA A 206 -31.28 -13.95 14.18
N GLY A 207 -30.27 -13.08 14.34
CA GLY A 207 -30.46 -11.77 14.93
C GLY A 207 -30.48 -10.62 13.93
N ASN A 208 -30.87 -9.47 14.45
CA ASN A 208 -30.74 -8.19 13.79
C ASN A 208 -29.33 -7.59 14.01
N TYR A 209 -29.01 -6.48 13.34
CA TYR A 209 -27.79 -5.70 13.56
C TYR A 209 -27.92 -4.88 14.86
N THR A 210 -27.70 -5.51 16.01
CA THR A 210 -27.99 -4.94 17.33
C THR A 210 -26.77 -4.50 18.12
N LEU A 211 -25.57 -4.87 17.67
CA LEU A 211 -24.34 -4.52 18.37
C LEU A 211 -23.69 -3.29 17.70
N PRO A 212 -23.82 -2.07 18.26
CA PRO A 212 -23.17 -0.89 17.73
C PRO A 212 -21.71 -0.83 18.19
N ILE A 213 -20.84 -0.49 17.26
CA ILE A 213 -19.45 -0.08 17.51
C ILE A 213 -19.34 1.38 17.08
N ASP A 214 -19.19 2.27 18.06
CA ASP A 214 -19.27 3.71 17.86
C ASP A 214 -17.90 4.37 17.74
N ASN A 215 -17.77 5.25 16.76
CA ASN A 215 -16.70 6.23 16.68
C ASN A 215 -17.13 7.51 17.42
N LEU A 216 -16.79 7.59 18.72
CA LEU A 216 -17.18 8.71 19.57
C LEU A 216 -16.70 10.07 19.03
N SER A 217 -15.51 10.09 18.44
CA SER A 217 -14.92 11.31 17.86
C SER A 217 -15.72 11.78 16.63
N ALA A 218 -16.08 10.88 15.72
CA ALA A 218 -16.91 11.21 14.56
C ALA A 218 -18.32 11.65 14.98
N ASN A 219 -18.94 10.94 15.94
CA ASN A 219 -20.24 11.31 16.50
C ASN A 219 -20.24 12.72 17.12
N ALA A 220 -19.19 13.06 17.89
CA ALA A 220 -19.05 14.39 18.49
C ALA A 220 -18.93 15.51 17.45
N ARG A 221 -18.38 15.21 16.24
CA ARG A 221 -18.34 16.16 15.12
C ARG A 221 -19.60 16.17 14.26
N GLY A 222 -20.65 15.44 14.66
CA GLY A 222 -21.93 15.38 13.95
C GLY A 222 -21.94 14.50 12.71
N ILE A 223 -20.95 13.62 12.55
CA ILE A 223 -20.93 12.63 11.46
C ILE A 223 -22.02 11.61 11.70
N ARG A 224 -22.79 11.29 10.66
CA ARG A 224 -23.91 10.32 10.75
C ARG A 224 -23.83 9.29 9.63
N ARG A 225 -22.68 8.66 9.47
CA ARG A 225 -22.46 7.62 8.47
C ARG A 225 -22.41 6.25 9.13
N VAL A 226 -23.39 5.43 8.80
CA VAL A 226 -23.56 4.10 9.38
C VAL A 226 -23.14 3.01 8.40
N ARG A 227 -22.62 1.92 8.90
CA ARG A 227 -22.32 0.69 8.17
C ARG A 227 -22.90 -0.52 8.90
N TYR A 228 -23.18 -1.56 8.15
CA TYR A 228 -23.68 -2.83 8.67
C TYR A 228 -22.71 -3.94 8.32
N LEU A 229 -22.27 -4.71 9.32
CA LEU A 229 -21.33 -5.81 9.16
C LEU A 229 -21.99 -7.12 9.60
N ASN A 230 -22.11 -8.07 8.66
CA ASN A 230 -22.58 -9.41 8.97
C ASN A 230 -21.43 -10.25 9.53
N ALA A 231 -21.55 -10.76 10.75
CA ALA A 231 -20.57 -11.60 11.41
C ALA A 231 -20.21 -12.88 10.63
N MET A 232 -21.14 -13.38 9.79
CA MET A 232 -20.87 -14.55 8.94
C MET A 232 -19.88 -14.31 7.80
N LEU A 233 -19.57 -13.05 7.50
CA LEU A 233 -18.71 -12.68 6.39
C LEU A 233 -17.27 -12.38 6.83
N THR A 234 -16.98 -12.58 8.11
CA THR A 234 -15.68 -12.27 8.68
C THR A 234 -15.38 -13.13 9.90
N GLU A 235 -14.14 -13.51 10.04
CA GLU A 235 -13.62 -14.33 11.14
C GLU A 235 -13.66 -13.57 12.50
N SER A 236 -13.55 -12.25 12.50
CA SER A 236 -13.59 -11.40 13.70
C SER A 236 -14.41 -10.13 13.47
N PRO A 237 -15.74 -10.19 13.71
CA PRO A 237 -16.63 -9.06 13.43
C PRO A 237 -16.27 -7.76 14.15
N LEU A 238 -15.87 -7.84 15.42
CA LEU A 238 -15.52 -6.65 16.20
C LEU A 238 -14.25 -5.98 15.68
N ARG A 239 -13.22 -6.76 15.40
CA ARG A 239 -11.97 -6.25 14.79
C ARG A 239 -12.17 -5.71 13.39
N CYS A 240 -13.05 -6.34 12.59
CA CYS A 240 -13.42 -5.81 11.28
C CYS A 240 -14.16 -4.47 11.38
N ALA A 241 -15.09 -4.32 12.35
CA ALA A 241 -15.79 -3.06 12.59
C ALA A 241 -14.82 -1.94 13.00
N ASP A 242 -13.89 -2.24 13.92
CA ASP A 242 -12.84 -1.32 14.35
C ASP A 242 -11.93 -0.94 13.16
N ALA A 243 -11.49 -1.89 12.36
CA ALA A 243 -10.70 -1.64 11.16
C ALA A 243 -11.44 -0.76 10.13
N MET A 244 -12.76 -0.94 9.97
CA MET A 244 -13.59 -0.09 9.09
C MET A 244 -13.61 1.36 9.58
N ILE A 245 -13.78 1.59 10.88
CA ILE A 245 -13.76 2.92 11.51
C ILE A 245 -12.38 3.56 11.32
N ARG A 246 -11.31 2.86 11.71
CA ARG A 246 -9.93 3.37 11.60
C ARG A 246 -9.56 3.71 10.16
N ASN A 247 -9.92 2.87 9.19
CA ASN A 247 -9.68 3.14 7.78
C ASN A 247 -10.46 4.37 7.27
N GLY A 248 -11.69 4.57 7.77
CA GLY A 248 -12.46 5.77 7.49
C GLY A 248 -11.77 7.03 8.03
N ASP A 249 -11.32 6.99 9.27
CA ASP A 249 -10.61 8.10 9.93
C ASP A 249 -9.29 8.42 9.22
N LYS A 250 -8.49 7.41 8.83
CA LYS A 250 -7.26 7.59 8.05
C LYS A 250 -7.52 8.32 6.72
N LYS A 251 -8.61 7.98 6.02
CA LYS A 251 -8.97 8.57 4.73
C LYS A 251 -9.61 9.95 4.85
N SER A 252 -10.03 10.35 6.04
CA SER A 252 -10.79 11.58 6.25
C SER A 252 -9.94 12.84 6.24
N TYR A 253 -8.63 12.73 6.44
CA TYR A 253 -7.72 13.86 6.52
C TYR A 253 -6.42 13.58 5.78
N GLU A 254 -6.10 14.43 4.83
CA GLU A 254 -4.88 14.31 4.03
C GLU A 254 -4.24 15.68 3.85
N ILE A 255 -2.90 15.69 3.73
CA ILE A 255 -2.13 16.83 3.22
C ILE A 255 -1.45 16.37 1.94
N HIS A 256 -1.64 17.12 0.86
CA HIS A 256 -1.01 16.83 -0.43
C HIS A 256 0.09 17.85 -0.67
N LEU A 257 1.28 17.38 -1.07
CA LEU A 257 2.46 18.18 -1.33
C LEU A 257 3.01 17.84 -2.72
N SER A 258 3.40 18.85 -3.48
CA SER A 258 4.18 18.70 -4.72
C SER A 258 5.62 19.13 -4.46
N CYS A 259 6.57 18.18 -4.52
CA CYS A 259 7.96 18.39 -4.18
C CYS A 259 8.85 18.21 -5.43
N PRO A 260 9.71 19.20 -5.79
CA PRO A 260 10.66 19.07 -6.89
C PRO A 260 11.88 18.23 -6.46
N SER A 261 11.63 17.00 -6.02
CA SER A 261 12.65 16.07 -5.53
C SER A 261 12.13 14.63 -5.55
N CYS A 262 13.04 13.68 -5.55
CA CYS A 262 12.74 12.27 -5.42
C CYS A 262 12.45 11.93 -3.94
N LEU A 263 11.20 11.57 -3.63
CA LEU A 263 10.79 11.06 -2.32
C LEU A 263 10.35 9.59 -2.40
N PHE A 264 10.67 8.95 -3.48
CA PHE A 264 10.44 7.54 -3.70
C PHE A 264 11.18 6.68 -2.66
N GLY A 265 10.52 5.63 -2.12
CA GLY A 265 11.07 4.78 -1.05
C GLY A 265 10.99 5.39 0.35
N LYS A 266 10.19 6.45 0.55
CA LYS A 266 9.97 7.11 1.84
C LYS A 266 8.57 6.87 2.42
N GLU A 267 7.83 5.91 1.86
CA GLU A 267 6.53 5.51 2.40
C GLU A 267 6.66 4.99 3.84
N GLY A 268 5.68 5.34 4.66
CA GLY A 268 5.63 4.99 6.09
C GLY A 268 6.49 5.89 7.00
N TYR A 269 7.34 6.76 6.45
CA TYR A 269 8.14 7.70 7.25
C TYR A 269 7.23 8.69 7.97
N ARG A 270 7.60 9.04 9.21
CA ARG A 270 6.99 10.15 9.92
C ARG A 270 7.20 11.44 9.13
N ALA A 271 6.18 12.27 9.09
CA ALA A 271 6.21 13.54 8.39
C ALA A 271 5.84 14.68 9.33
N VAL A 272 6.65 15.71 9.32
CA VAL A 272 6.37 16.99 9.98
C VAL A 272 6.20 18.04 8.90
N VAL A 273 5.10 18.78 8.95
CA VAL A 273 4.84 19.88 8.02
C VAL A 273 4.98 21.20 8.75
N ARG A 274 5.83 22.11 8.25
CA ARG A 274 6.00 23.47 8.74
C ARG A 274 5.61 24.45 7.64
N ASP A 275 4.38 24.93 7.71
CA ASP A 275 3.79 25.78 6.68
C ASP A 275 3.14 27.04 7.31
N THR A 276 3.23 28.17 6.63
CA THR A 276 2.70 29.43 7.15
C THR A 276 1.18 29.48 7.16
N LEU A 277 0.51 28.78 6.24
CA LEU A 277 -0.95 28.70 6.14
C LEU A 277 -1.54 27.62 7.04
N LEU A 278 -0.94 26.41 7.03
CA LEU A 278 -1.47 25.24 7.75
C LEU A 278 -0.93 25.14 9.19
N GLY A 279 0.10 25.96 9.53
CA GLY A 279 0.84 25.83 10.79
C GLY A 279 1.68 24.56 10.85
N GLU A 280 2.10 24.17 12.06
CA GLU A 280 2.87 22.94 12.28
C GLU A 280 1.96 21.72 12.44
N LYS A 281 2.28 20.63 11.74
CA LYS A 281 1.59 19.34 11.82
C LYS A 281 2.64 18.26 12.05
N GLU A 282 2.66 17.68 13.25
CA GLU A 282 3.69 16.73 13.66
C GLU A 282 3.27 15.26 13.57
N ASP A 283 1.97 14.98 13.69
CA ASP A 283 1.43 13.60 13.75
C ASP A 283 1.05 13.07 12.34
N MET A 284 1.93 13.26 11.36
CA MET A 284 1.69 12.81 9.99
C MET A 284 2.66 11.69 9.62
N TYR A 285 2.29 10.93 8.57
CA TYR A 285 3.18 9.97 7.90
C TYR A 285 2.94 9.99 6.40
N ILE A 286 3.94 9.55 5.62
CA ILE A 286 3.83 9.45 4.17
C ILE A 286 3.03 8.20 3.83
N SER A 287 1.80 8.39 3.33
CA SER A 287 0.90 7.31 2.93
C SER A 287 0.98 6.97 1.46
N ALA A 288 1.35 7.94 0.62
CA ALA A 288 1.54 7.73 -0.80
C ALA A 288 2.63 8.64 -1.37
N VAL A 289 3.33 8.13 -2.37
CA VAL A 289 4.30 8.88 -3.19
C VAL A 289 4.05 8.57 -4.65
N HIS A 290 3.68 9.60 -5.41
CA HIS A 290 3.53 9.52 -6.87
C HIS A 290 4.72 10.24 -7.51
N TYR A 291 5.73 9.48 -7.85
CA TYR A 291 6.97 9.98 -8.45
C TYR A 291 6.89 10.01 -9.96
N ARG A 292 7.43 11.06 -10.55
CA ARG A 292 7.57 11.19 -12.00
C ARG A 292 8.94 11.79 -12.36
N MET A 293 9.53 11.23 -13.41
CA MET A 293 10.75 11.73 -14.05
C MET A 293 10.50 11.82 -15.55
N THR A 294 10.83 12.96 -16.13
CA THR A 294 10.79 13.24 -17.59
C THR A 294 12.01 14.05 -17.98
N SER A 295 12.12 14.45 -19.25
CA SER A 295 13.14 15.40 -19.73
C SER A 295 13.13 16.75 -19.00
N ASP A 296 11.97 17.15 -18.45
CA ASP A 296 11.79 18.44 -17.77
C ASP A 296 12.23 18.40 -16.30
N GLY A 297 12.60 17.24 -15.80
CA GLY A 297 13.04 17.02 -14.43
C GLY A 297 12.23 15.97 -13.67
N GLU A 298 12.41 15.96 -12.35
CA GLU A 298 11.75 15.01 -11.46
C GLU A 298 10.92 15.72 -10.39
N TYR A 299 9.81 15.09 -9.99
CA TYR A 299 9.00 15.54 -8.89
C TYR A 299 8.24 14.39 -8.22
N SER A 300 7.88 14.60 -6.96
CA SER A 300 7.03 13.70 -6.18
C SER A 300 5.80 14.44 -5.70
N ASN A 301 4.62 13.87 -5.97
CA ASN A 301 3.40 14.24 -5.26
C ASN A 301 3.25 13.31 -4.06
N VAL A 302 3.28 13.88 -2.86
CA VAL A 302 3.24 13.15 -1.60
C VAL A 302 1.90 13.36 -0.93
N ILE A 303 1.31 12.27 -0.43
CA ILE A 303 0.10 12.32 0.38
C ILE A 303 0.46 11.93 1.80
N LEU A 304 0.18 12.83 2.73
CA LEU A 304 0.35 12.59 4.15
C LEU A 304 -1.00 12.32 4.80
N LYS A 305 -1.03 11.34 5.71
CA LYS A 305 -2.18 11.04 6.57
C LYS A 305 -1.80 11.14 8.04
N ARG A 306 -2.80 11.21 8.91
CA ARG A 306 -2.56 11.22 10.36
C ARG A 306 -2.08 9.87 10.84
N ARG A 307 -1.00 9.86 11.63
CA ARG A 307 -0.55 8.69 12.37
C ARG A 307 -1.55 8.41 13.48
N GLN A 308 -2.15 7.24 13.48
CA GLN A 308 -2.99 6.83 14.61
C GLN A 308 -2.07 6.50 15.80
N LYS A 309 -2.33 7.11 16.94
CA LYS A 309 -1.69 6.67 18.19
C LYS A 309 -2.22 5.27 18.49
N HIS A 310 -1.33 4.28 18.62
CA HIS A 310 -1.69 3.03 19.25
C HIS A 310 -2.18 3.39 20.65
N VAL A 311 -3.45 3.18 20.90
CA VAL A 311 -3.95 3.14 22.26
C VAL A 311 -3.54 1.76 22.75
N ASP A 312 -2.45 1.72 23.54
CA ASP A 312 -2.09 0.51 24.27
C ASP A 312 -3.31 0.11 25.11
N GLN A 313 -3.92 -1.02 24.74
CA GLN A 313 -4.98 -1.68 25.52
C GLN A 313 -4.37 -2.71 26.44
#